data_78dd30fa5acc8c4b82e5185064d07e2d
#
_entry.id   78dd30fa5acc8c4b82e5185064d07e2d
#
_cell.length_a   1.000
_cell.length_b   1.000
_cell.length_c   1.000
_cell.angle_alpha   90.00
_cell.angle_beta   90.00
_cell.angle_gamma   90.00
#
_symmetry.space_group_name_H-M   'P 1'
#
loop_
_entity.id
_entity.type
_entity.pdbx_description
1 polymer ?
#
loop_
_entity_poly.entity_id
_entity_poly.type
_entity_poly.pdbx_seq_one_letter_code
_entity_poly.pdbx_strand_id
1 'polypeptide(L)'
;MTYETQAYNELIPIAEDIKKLVSECGIQQGIVYIITKHTTTGITVNENLECLKADILKRLGMIFPEEDDYYHARFLQSYGAMAGNPTGHLKAMITGNHAVFPIVNGSIMLGKAQEIYLAEFDG
;
A
#
# COMPACT_ATOMS: atom_id res chain seq x y z
N MET A 1 4.47 0.58 -13.21
CA MET A 1 3.98 1.86 -12.63
C MET A 1 4.93 2.31 -11.54
N THR A 2 5.16 3.59 -11.44
CA THR A 2 6.00 4.22 -10.42
C THR A 2 5.24 5.42 -9.86
N TYR A 3 5.28 5.58 -8.54
CA TYR A 3 4.64 6.69 -7.84
C TYR A 3 5.69 7.44 -7.02
N GLU A 4 5.59 8.76 -7.03
CA GLU A 4 6.37 9.61 -6.14
C GLU A 4 5.58 9.85 -4.87
N THR A 5 6.20 9.58 -3.73
CA THR A 5 5.59 9.75 -2.42
C THR A 5 5.81 11.19 -1.90
N GLN A 6 4.83 11.70 -1.19
CA GLN A 6 4.82 13.08 -0.67
C GLN A 6 4.96 13.11 0.85
N ALA A 7 4.74 11.99 1.53
CA ALA A 7 4.76 11.90 2.97
C ALA A 7 5.39 10.60 3.46
N TYR A 8 5.82 10.59 4.73
CA TYR A 8 6.41 9.42 5.37
C TYR A 8 5.42 8.25 5.47
N ASN A 9 4.18 8.53 5.80
CA ASN A 9 3.07 7.58 5.73
C ASN A 9 2.00 8.14 4.79
N GLU A 10 1.61 7.37 3.79
CA GLU A 10 0.69 7.85 2.76
C GLU A 10 -0.12 6.70 2.16
N LEU A 11 -1.39 6.98 1.86
CA LEU A 11 -2.25 6.10 1.07
C LEU A 11 -2.51 6.75 -0.29
N ILE A 12 -1.89 6.23 -1.32
CA ILE A 12 -1.97 6.76 -2.69
C ILE A 12 -3.06 5.99 -3.45
N PRO A 13 -4.14 6.65 -3.89
CA PRO A 13 -5.17 5.99 -4.68
C PRO A 13 -4.65 5.66 -6.09
N ILE A 14 -4.78 4.41 -6.50
CA ILE A 14 -4.24 3.92 -7.78
C ILE A 14 -5.28 3.20 -8.66
N ALA A 15 -6.55 3.13 -8.24
CA ALA A 15 -7.57 2.39 -8.98
C ALA A 15 -7.77 2.92 -10.39
N GLU A 16 -7.77 4.24 -10.60
CA GLU A 16 -7.96 4.81 -11.94
C GLU A 16 -6.80 4.44 -12.89
N ASP A 17 -5.58 4.42 -12.41
CA ASP A 17 -4.42 4.01 -13.20
C ASP A 17 -4.49 2.52 -13.54
N ILE A 18 -4.95 1.69 -12.62
CA ILE A 18 -5.17 0.26 -12.86
C ILE A 18 -6.28 0.02 -13.87
N LYS A 19 -7.41 0.72 -13.74
CA LYS A 19 -8.53 0.65 -14.71
C LYS A 19 -8.07 0.99 -16.12
N LYS A 20 -7.30 2.07 -16.25
CA LYS A 20 -6.73 2.49 -17.54
C LYS A 20 -5.82 1.42 -18.13
N LEU A 21 -4.92 0.86 -17.34
CA LEU A 21 -4.02 -0.21 -17.76
C LEU A 21 -4.80 -1.44 -18.24
N VAL A 22 -5.81 -1.87 -17.48
CA VAL A 22 -6.66 -3.01 -17.84
C VAL A 22 -7.40 -2.75 -19.15
N SER A 23 -7.96 -1.56 -19.34
CA SER A 23 -8.67 -1.22 -20.58
C SER A 23 -7.74 -1.19 -21.80
N GLU A 24 -6.51 -0.75 -21.62
CA GLU A 24 -5.50 -0.64 -22.70
C GLU A 24 -4.86 -1.98 -23.07
N CYS A 25 -4.83 -2.96 -22.16
CA CYS A 25 -4.17 -4.26 -22.42
C CYS A 25 -4.97 -5.20 -23.33
N GLY A 26 -6.25 -4.92 -23.58
CA GLY A 26 -7.11 -5.69 -24.47
C GLY A 26 -7.61 -7.02 -23.91
N ILE A 27 -7.28 -7.38 -22.69
CA ILE A 27 -7.75 -8.61 -22.04
C ILE A 27 -9.22 -8.45 -21.69
N GLN A 28 -10.06 -9.36 -22.19
CA GLN A 28 -11.50 -9.34 -21.94
C GLN A 28 -11.90 -10.15 -20.71
N GLN A 29 -11.25 -11.27 -20.48
CA GLN A 29 -11.51 -12.16 -19.34
C GLN A 29 -10.18 -12.58 -18.75
N GLY A 30 -10.00 -12.36 -17.46
CA GLY A 30 -8.74 -12.69 -16.81
C GLY A 30 -8.69 -12.23 -15.36
N ILE A 31 -7.47 -12.08 -14.87
CA ILE A 31 -7.18 -11.67 -13.50
C ILE A 31 -6.07 -10.61 -13.53
N VAL A 32 -6.25 -9.53 -12.79
CA VAL A 32 -5.19 -8.56 -12.54
C VAL A 32 -4.63 -8.75 -11.13
N TYR A 33 -3.31 -8.84 -11.05
CA TYR A 33 -2.55 -8.86 -9.80
C TYR A 33 -1.87 -7.50 -9.63
N ILE A 34 -2.08 -6.89 -8.48
CA ILE A 34 -1.43 -5.63 -8.10
C ILE A 34 -0.48 -5.96 -6.96
N ILE A 35 0.81 -5.78 -7.16
CA ILE A 35 1.83 -6.26 -6.21
C ILE A 35 2.87 -5.17 -6.02
N THR A 36 3.19 -4.84 -4.76
CA THR A 36 4.36 -4.02 -4.43
C THR A 36 5.56 -4.90 -4.11
N LYS A 37 6.75 -4.40 -4.43
CA LYS A 37 8.02 -5.12 -4.22
C LYS A 37 8.83 -4.59 -3.03
N HIS A 38 8.41 -3.48 -2.43
CA HIS A 38 9.13 -2.90 -1.29
C HIS A 38 8.59 -3.46 0.03
N THR A 39 9.48 -3.65 0.98
CA THR A 39 9.15 -4.24 2.28
C THR A 39 8.53 -3.26 3.27
N THR A 40 8.51 -1.98 2.94
CA THR A 40 7.87 -0.91 3.72
C THR A 40 6.65 -0.30 3.02
N THR A 41 6.19 -0.95 1.95
CA THR A 41 4.97 -0.56 1.24
C THR A 41 3.94 -1.68 1.25
N GLY A 42 2.67 -1.32 1.08
CA GLY A 42 1.57 -2.28 1.02
C GLY A 42 0.60 -1.98 -0.11
N ILE A 43 -0.27 -2.94 -0.38
CA ILE A 43 -1.45 -2.76 -1.24
C ILE A 43 -2.66 -3.04 -0.37
N THR A 44 -3.59 -2.11 -0.32
CA THR A 44 -4.84 -2.29 0.43
C THR A 44 -6.03 -1.76 -0.34
N VAL A 45 -7.21 -2.24 0.00
CA VAL A 45 -8.47 -1.88 -0.65
C VAL A 45 -9.43 -1.37 0.39
N ASN A 46 -9.94 -0.15 0.20
CA ASN A 46 -10.91 0.44 1.10
C ASN A 46 -11.64 1.58 0.39
N GLU A 47 -12.52 2.27 1.08
CA GLU A 47 -13.24 3.41 0.54
C GLU A 47 -12.36 4.66 0.43
N ASN A 48 -12.52 5.44 -0.65
CA ASN A 48 -11.75 6.66 -0.88
C ASN A 48 -12.39 7.85 -0.18
N LEU A 49 -12.15 7.97 1.12
CA LEU A 49 -12.57 9.09 1.95
C LEU A 49 -11.36 9.65 2.70
N GLU A 50 -11.14 10.95 2.65
CA GLU A 50 -10.00 11.59 3.33
C GLU A 50 -10.01 11.35 4.85
N CYS A 51 -11.18 11.40 5.49
CA CYS A 51 -11.33 11.11 6.91
C CYS A 51 -10.95 9.65 7.23
N LEU A 52 -11.30 8.70 6.39
CA LEU A 52 -10.98 7.29 6.57
C LEU A 52 -9.48 7.03 6.37
N LYS A 53 -8.87 7.65 5.37
CA LYS A 53 -7.41 7.58 5.15
C LYS A 53 -6.66 8.08 6.39
N ALA A 54 -7.09 9.19 6.95
CA ALA A 54 -6.53 9.74 8.18
C ALA A 54 -6.68 8.78 9.37
N ASP A 55 -7.84 8.15 9.51
CA ASP A 55 -8.10 7.16 10.56
C ASP A 55 -7.21 5.92 10.40
N ILE A 56 -7.07 5.41 9.18
CA ILE A 56 -6.21 4.24 8.90
C ILE A 56 -4.77 4.54 9.30
N LEU A 57 -4.21 5.66 8.85
CA LEU A 57 -2.82 6.03 9.17
C LEU A 57 -2.63 6.26 10.67
N LYS A 58 -3.59 6.94 11.31
CA LYS A 58 -3.56 7.17 12.76
C LYS A 58 -3.57 5.87 13.55
N ARG A 59 -4.48 4.95 13.20
CA ARG A 59 -4.60 3.66 13.92
C ARG A 59 -3.40 2.77 13.70
N LEU A 60 -2.85 2.72 12.51
CA LEU A 60 -1.59 2.00 12.26
C LEU A 60 -0.44 2.58 13.09
N GLY A 61 -0.36 3.90 13.22
CA GLY A 61 0.61 4.57 14.08
C GLY A 61 0.44 4.27 15.58
N MET A 62 -0.79 3.98 16.02
CA MET A 62 -1.07 3.56 17.41
C MET A 62 -0.70 2.10 17.65
N ILE A 63 -0.89 1.23 16.67
CA ILE A 63 -0.51 -0.19 16.76
C ILE A 63 1.01 -0.33 16.76
N PHE A 64 1.69 0.44 15.91
CA PHE A 64 3.15 0.46 15.78
C PHE A 64 3.68 1.87 16.02
N PRO A 65 3.76 2.33 17.28
CA PRO A 65 4.24 3.67 17.58
C PRO A 65 5.73 3.80 17.22
N GLU A 66 6.10 4.97 16.69
CA GLU A 66 7.49 5.25 16.29
C GLU A 66 8.46 5.16 17.48
N GLU A 67 8.02 5.66 18.63
CA GLU A 67 8.80 5.66 19.86
C GLU A 67 8.49 4.42 20.70
N ASP A 68 8.98 3.28 20.25
CA ASP A 68 8.90 2.02 20.98
C ASP A 68 10.20 1.24 20.82
N ASP A 69 10.29 0.12 21.52
CA ASP A 69 11.49 -0.70 21.59
C ASP A 69 11.41 -1.81 20.53
N TYR A 70 12.05 -1.56 19.39
CA TYR A 70 12.12 -2.51 18.28
C TYR A 70 13.53 -3.08 18.12
N TYR A 71 13.66 -4.38 17.96
CA TYR A 71 14.95 -5.03 17.67
C TYR A 71 15.61 -4.47 16.41
N HIS A 72 14.84 -4.19 15.37
CA HIS A 72 15.32 -3.62 14.11
C HIS A 72 16.04 -2.28 14.36
N ALA A 73 15.50 -1.42 15.22
CA ALA A 73 16.12 -0.14 15.59
C ALA A 73 17.33 -0.32 16.51
N ARG A 74 17.34 -1.30 17.40
CA ARG A 74 18.47 -1.60 18.30
C ARG A 74 19.75 -1.96 17.56
N PHE A 75 19.64 -2.60 16.41
CA PHE A 75 20.77 -3.05 15.60
C PHE A 75 21.12 -2.08 14.48
N LEU A 76 20.72 -0.81 14.58
CA LEU A 76 20.97 0.22 13.58
C LEU A 76 22.44 0.30 13.16
N GLN A 77 23.37 0.23 14.11
CA GLN A 77 24.83 0.28 13.83
C GLN A 77 25.32 -0.95 13.06
N SER A 78 24.71 -2.12 13.28
CA SER A 78 25.07 -3.38 12.62
C SER A 78 24.51 -3.48 11.20
N TYR A 79 23.33 -2.90 10.95
CA TYR A 79 22.62 -3.00 9.67
C TYR A 79 22.65 -1.72 8.84
N GLY A 80 23.31 -0.65 9.34
CA GLY A 80 23.43 0.63 8.64
C GLY A 80 22.16 1.49 8.70
N ALA A 81 22.11 2.51 7.86
CA ALA A 81 21.03 3.51 7.87
C ALA A 81 19.64 2.94 7.54
N MET A 82 19.58 1.77 6.92
CA MET A 82 18.32 1.10 6.56
C MET A 82 17.58 0.48 7.76
N ALA A 83 18.23 0.39 8.91
CA ALA A 83 17.67 -0.26 10.10
C ALA A 83 16.81 0.66 10.98
N GLY A 84 16.56 1.91 10.57
CA GLY A 84 15.79 2.89 11.33
C GLY A 84 14.28 2.92 11.06
N ASN A 85 13.72 1.92 10.35
CA ASN A 85 12.34 1.93 9.86
C ASN A 85 11.49 0.71 10.25
N PRO A 86 11.55 0.23 11.52
CA PRO A 86 10.81 -0.98 11.91
C PRO A 86 9.31 -0.84 11.78
N THR A 87 8.75 0.33 12.04
CA THR A 87 7.32 0.60 11.94
C THR A 87 6.81 0.49 10.52
N GLY A 88 7.59 0.90 9.54
CA GLY A 88 7.27 0.77 8.12
C GLY A 88 7.10 -0.69 7.70
N HIS A 89 8.02 -1.55 8.11
CA HIS A 89 7.95 -3.00 7.85
C HIS A 89 6.72 -3.65 8.50
N LEU A 90 6.42 -3.29 9.74
CA LEU A 90 5.30 -3.86 10.49
C LEU A 90 3.94 -3.41 9.91
N LYS A 91 3.80 -2.14 9.56
CA LYS A 91 2.61 -1.61 8.88
C LYS A 91 2.40 -2.28 7.52
N ALA A 92 3.46 -2.41 6.73
CA ALA A 92 3.41 -3.08 5.43
C ALA A 92 2.97 -4.55 5.56
N MET A 93 3.45 -5.25 6.57
CA MET A 93 3.04 -6.63 6.85
C MET A 93 1.53 -6.75 7.11
N ILE A 94 0.95 -5.81 7.86
CA ILE A 94 -0.49 -5.82 8.15
C ILE A 94 -1.33 -5.49 6.93
N THR A 95 -0.92 -4.49 6.13
CA THR A 95 -1.66 -4.13 4.91
C THR A 95 -1.56 -5.20 3.83
N GLY A 96 -0.50 -6.00 3.85
CA GLY A 96 -0.21 -6.97 2.80
C GLY A 96 0.43 -6.32 1.58
N ASN A 97 0.91 -7.15 0.66
CA ASN A 97 1.68 -6.68 -0.49
C ASN A 97 0.95 -6.78 -1.82
N HIS A 98 -0.31 -7.20 -1.83
CA HIS A 98 -1.02 -7.44 -3.08
C HIS A 98 -2.53 -7.29 -2.96
N ALA A 99 -3.18 -7.09 -4.10
CA ALA A 99 -4.60 -7.24 -4.31
C ALA A 99 -4.83 -7.98 -5.65
N VAL A 100 -5.94 -8.71 -5.74
CA VAL A 100 -6.30 -9.51 -6.91
C VAL A 100 -7.73 -9.22 -7.28
N PHE A 101 -7.98 -8.90 -8.56
CA PHE A 101 -9.32 -8.65 -9.07
C PHE A 101 -9.56 -9.37 -10.38
N PRO A 102 -10.77 -9.91 -10.61
CA PRO A 102 -11.17 -10.40 -11.93
C PRO A 102 -11.27 -9.26 -12.94
N ILE A 103 -10.97 -9.59 -14.20
CA ILE A 103 -11.30 -8.76 -15.37
C ILE A 103 -12.43 -9.45 -16.10
N VAL A 104 -13.53 -8.74 -16.30
CA VAL A 104 -14.72 -9.23 -16.99
C VAL A 104 -15.13 -8.22 -18.06
N ASN A 105 -15.28 -8.69 -19.29
CA ASN A 105 -15.63 -7.83 -20.43
C ASN A 105 -14.71 -6.60 -20.57
N GLY A 106 -13.41 -6.80 -20.35
CA GLY A 106 -12.39 -5.76 -20.49
C GLY A 106 -12.28 -4.77 -19.32
N SER A 107 -13.01 -4.99 -18.24
CA SER A 107 -13.04 -4.10 -17.07
C SER A 107 -12.70 -4.83 -15.79
N ILE A 108 -11.98 -4.17 -14.91
CA ILE A 108 -11.69 -4.68 -13.57
C ILE A 108 -12.97 -4.71 -12.73
N MET A 109 -13.19 -5.79 -12.01
CA MET A 109 -14.35 -5.97 -11.13
C MET A 109 -14.09 -5.33 -9.78
N LEU A 110 -14.34 -4.05 -9.67
CA LEU A 110 -14.27 -3.27 -8.44
C LEU A 110 -15.67 -2.87 -7.97
N GLY A 111 -15.91 -2.93 -6.67
CA GLY A 111 -17.10 -2.37 -6.06
C GLY A 111 -17.13 -0.84 -6.20
N LYS A 112 -18.32 -0.24 -6.19
CA LYS A 112 -18.52 1.20 -6.39
C LYS A 112 -17.70 2.08 -5.44
N ALA A 113 -17.56 1.66 -4.18
CA ALA A 113 -16.85 2.40 -3.15
C ALA A 113 -15.39 1.93 -2.97
N GLN A 114 -14.98 0.87 -3.67
CA GLN A 114 -13.62 0.35 -3.51
C GLN A 114 -12.59 1.22 -4.23
N GLU A 115 -11.62 1.68 -3.49
CA GLU A 115 -10.36 2.23 -3.98
C GLU A 115 -9.24 1.22 -3.72
N ILE A 116 -8.25 1.23 -4.56
CA ILE A 116 -7.00 0.47 -4.37
C ILE A 116 -5.93 1.47 -3.97
N TYR A 117 -5.26 1.21 -2.86
CA TYR A 117 -4.19 2.07 -2.36
C TYR A 117 -2.84 1.39 -2.44
N LEU A 118 -1.87 2.12 -2.97
CA LEU A 118 -0.47 1.91 -2.64
C LEU A 118 -0.21 2.61 -1.30
N ALA A 119 0.14 1.84 -0.29
CA ALA A 119 0.45 2.35 1.04
C ALA A 119 1.96 2.50 1.19
N GLU A 120 2.41 3.71 1.51
CA GLU A 120 3.81 4.03 1.79
C GLU A 120 3.99 4.24 3.29
N PHE A 121 5.02 3.62 3.87
CA PHE A 121 5.27 3.70 5.32
C PHE A 121 6.71 4.06 5.69
N ASP A 122 7.51 4.50 4.73
CA ASP A 122 8.90 4.90 4.97
C ASP A 122 9.36 6.08 4.08
N GLY A 123 8.41 6.76 3.47
CA GLY A 123 8.66 7.95 2.66
C GLY A 123 9.34 7.67 1.34
#